data_372721673408fafc2f2bb800ff9446e2
#
_entry.id   372721673408fafc2f2bb800ff9446e2
#
_cell.length_a   1.000
_cell.length_b   1.000
_cell.length_c   1.000
_cell.angle_alpha   90.00
_cell.angle_beta   90.00
_cell.angle_gamma   90.00
#
_symmetry.space_group_name_H-M   'P 1'
#
loop_
_entity.id
_entity.type
_entity.pdbx_description
1 polymer ?
#
loop_
_entity_poly.entity_id
_entity_poly.type
_entity_poly.pdbx_seq_one_letter_code
_entity_poly.pdbx_strand_id
1 'polypeptide(L)'
;MSNQKNGGHVKKLPEHGPIDENGREILLSLKNIDITFGKGDNAVKAVTDASFDIHKGETFSLVGESGSGKTTIGRAVIRVNPLSNGEIYYKGVPISGKIPKSLDREVIRNIQMVFQDPAASLNERATVDYIVSEGLNNFHLYNSEAERAEKVENMIKEVGLLPEHLTRYPHEFSGGQRQRIGIA
;
A
#
# COMPACT_ATOMS: atom_id res chain seq x y z
N MET A 1 7.11 -15.48 36.32
CA MET A 1 7.57 -15.93 35.00
C MET A 1 7.51 -14.73 34.06
N SER A 2 8.65 -14.27 33.67
CA SER A 2 8.92 -12.92 33.16
C SER A 2 8.45 -12.74 31.73
N ASN A 3 7.48 -11.85 31.54
CA ASN A 3 7.04 -11.34 30.24
C ASN A 3 8.08 -10.31 29.76
N GLN A 4 9.06 -10.75 28.99
CA GLN A 4 9.98 -9.83 28.29
C GLN A 4 9.23 -9.13 27.18
N LYS A 5 8.77 -7.90 27.44
CA LYS A 5 8.45 -6.92 26.42
C LYS A 5 9.75 -6.47 25.76
N ASN A 6 10.21 -7.19 24.75
CA ASN A 6 11.28 -6.72 23.87
C ASN A 6 10.73 -5.64 22.93
N GLY A 7 10.63 -4.41 23.42
CA GLY A 7 10.34 -3.23 22.65
C GLY A 7 11.57 -2.68 21.90
N GLY A 8 12.32 -3.54 21.23
CA GLY A 8 13.34 -3.11 20.28
C GLY A 8 12.66 -2.52 19.05
N HIS A 9 12.76 -1.20 18.84
CA HIS A 9 12.27 -0.57 17.63
C HIS A 9 12.99 -1.15 16.41
N VAL A 10 12.32 -2.03 15.69
CA VAL A 10 12.79 -2.54 14.40
C VAL A 10 12.89 -1.35 13.44
N LYS A 11 14.11 -1.05 12.96
CA LYS A 11 14.38 0.10 12.09
C LYS A 11 14.32 -0.24 10.60
N LYS A 12 14.28 -1.53 10.26
CA LYS A 12 14.33 -2.05 8.89
C LYS A 12 13.53 -3.35 8.79
N LEU A 13 12.91 -3.58 7.64
CA LEU A 13 12.23 -4.85 7.35
C LEU A 13 13.25 -5.98 7.17
N PRO A 14 12.98 -7.20 7.64
CA PRO A 14 13.78 -8.37 7.33
C PRO A 14 13.64 -8.73 5.83
N GLU A 15 14.59 -9.51 5.33
CA GLU A 15 14.54 -10.00 3.95
C GLU A 15 13.37 -10.97 3.75
N HIS A 16 13.15 -11.83 4.75
CA HIS A 16 12.09 -12.84 4.74
C HIS A 16 11.13 -12.64 5.93
N GLY A 17 9.88 -13.05 5.74
CA GLY A 17 8.88 -13.15 6.78
C GLY A 17 9.00 -14.46 7.58
N PRO A 18 8.18 -14.64 8.63
CA PRO A 18 8.08 -15.91 9.33
C PRO A 18 7.53 -17.00 8.43
N ILE A 19 7.89 -18.25 8.74
CA ILE A 19 7.43 -19.43 8.00
C ILE A 19 6.28 -20.07 8.78
N ASP A 20 5.19 -20.42 8.11
CA ASP A 20 4.05 -21.14 8.65
C ASP A 20 4.37 -22.65 8.88
N GLU A 21 3.42 -23.39 9.47
CA GLU A 21 3.53 -24.84 9.72
C GLU A 21 3.67 -25.66 8.42
N ASN A 22 3.28 -25.10 7.26
CA ASN A 22 3.37 -25.75 5.95
C ASN A 22 4.62 -25.33 5.18
N GLY A 23 5.54 -24.60 5.79
CA GLY A 23 6.79 -24.13 5.18
C GLY A 23 6.63 -22.94 4.23
N ARG A 24 5.49 -22.21 4.26
CA ARG A 24 5.25 -21.04 3.42
C ARG A 24 5.62 -19.75 4.14
N GLU A 25 6.28 -18.84 3.46
CA GLU A 25 6.65 -17.53 4.01
C GLU A 25 5.40 -16.63 4.14
N ILE A 26 5.08 -16.19 5.36
CA ILE A 26 4.00 -15.22 5.63
C ILE A 26 4.53 -13.82 5.31
N LEU A 27 3.94 -13.18 4.29
CA LEU A 27 4.29 -11.84 3.88
C LEU A 27 3.54 -10.78 4.70
N LEU A 28 2.23 -10.94 4.85
CA LEU A 28 1.35 -10.04 5.59
C LEU A 28 0.48 -10.85 6.55
N SER A 29 0.34 -10.38 7.79
CA SER A 29 -0.52 -11.01 8.80
C SER A 29 -1.38 -9.95 9.49
N LEU A 30 -2.69 -10.16 9.52
CA LEU A 30 -3.63 -9.36 10.28
C LEU A 30 -4.12 -10.20 11.46
N LYS A 31 -4.09 -9.61 12.67
CA LYS A 31 -4.47 -10.32 13.90
C LYS A 31 -5.50 -9.53 14.69
N ASN A 32 -6.71 -10.06 14.76
CA ASN A 32 -7.85 -9.55 15.54
C ASN A 32 -8.07 -8.05 15.31
N ILE A 33 -8.02 -7.60 14.03
CA ILE A 33 -8.13 -6.19 13.72
C ILE A 33 -9.58 -5.71 13.81
N ASP A 34 -9.77 -4.60 14.52
CA ASP A 34 -11.00 -3.83 14.54
C ASP A 34 -10.76 -2.45 13.93
N ILE A 35 -11.73 -1.96 13.15
CA ILE A 35 -11.70 -0.61 12.61
C ILE A 35 -13.06 0.04 12.86
N THR A 36 -13.05 1.10 13.66
CA THR A 36 -14.24 1.87 14.03
C THR A 36 -14.03 3.33 13.63
N PHE A 37 -14.98 3.89 12.92
CA PHE A 37 -15.02 5.31 12.58
C PHE A 37 -15.98 6.06 13.50
N GLY A 38 -15.67 7.32 13.81
CA GLY A 38 -16.46 8.13 14.72
C GLY A 38 -16.17 7.86 16.21
N LYS A 39 -16.97 8.44 17.08
CA LYS A 39 -16.86 8.30 18.55
C LYS A 39 -18.25 8.31 19.18
N GLY A 40 -18.38 7.69 20.38
CA GLY A 40 -19.63 7.63 21.13
C GLY A 40 -20.76 6.96 20.34
N ASP A 41 -21.97 7.51 20.41
CA ASP A 41 -23.17 6.95 19.79
C ASP A 41 -23.13 6.95 18.24
N ASN A 42 -22.23 7.74 17.64
CA ASN A 42 -22.03 7.81 16.19
C ASN A 42 -20.88 6.90 15.71
N ALA A 43 -20.39 6.00 16.54
CA ALA A 43 -19.32 5.08 16.17
C ALA A 43 -19.84 3.98 15.23
N VAL A 44 -19.20 3.84 14.06
CA VAL A 44 -19.50 2.80 13.08
C VAL A 44 -18.38 1.79 13.06
N LYS A 45 -18.67 0.55 13.45
CA LYS A 45 -17.75 -0.58 13.32
C LYS A 45 -17.71 -1.04 11.87
N ALA A 46 -16.65 -0.72 11.16
CA ALA A 46 -16.47 -1.08 9.76
C ALA A 46 -15.81 -2.46 9.58
N VAL A 47 -14.98 -2.87 10.55
CA VAL A 47 -14.33 -4.19 10.60
C VAL A 47 -14.33 -4.67 12.05
N THR A 48 -14.63 -5.94 12.27
CA THR A 48 -14.62 -6.57 13.59
C THR A 48 -13.89 -7.90 13.52
N ASP A 49 -12.87 -8.06 14.37
CA ASP A 49 -12.12 -9.29 14.62
C ASP A 49 -11.61 -9.99 13.33
N ALA A 50 -11.12 -9.23 12.37
CA ALA A 50 -10.59 -9.83 11.14
C ALA A 50 -9.17 -10.32 11.35
N SER A 51 -8.93 -11.60 11.00
CA SER A 51 -7.63 -12.25 11.09
C SER A 51 -7.39 -13.13 9.87
N PHE A 52 -6.25 -12.94 9.21
CA PHE A 52 -5.78 -13.79 8.11
C PHE A 52 -4.32 -13.51 7.79
N ASP A 53 -3.70 -14.47 7.12
CA ASP A 53 -2.34 -14.36 6.61
C ASP A 53 -2.34 -14.36 5.07
N ILE A 54 -1.40 -13.62 4.48
CA ILE A 54 -1.11 -13.63 3.04
C ILE A 54 0.32 -14.09 2.88
N HIS A 55 0.53 -15.12 2.04
CA HIS A 55 1.84 -15.71 1.83
C HIS A 55 2.55 -15.06 0.63
N LYS A 56 3.85 -15.16 0.62
CA LYS A 56 4.67 -14.67 -0.48
C LYS A 56 4.32 -15.38 -1.80
N GLY A 57 4.06 -14.59 -2.84
CA GLY A 57 3.67 -15.10 -4.15
C GLY A 57 2.21 -15.56 -4.27
N GLU A 58 1.42 -15.37 -3.22
CA GLU A 58 -0.01 -15.72 -3.20
C GLU A 58 -0.87 -14.60 -3.80
N THR A 59 -1.93 -14.98 -4.51
CA THR A 59 -3.05 -14.10 -4.84
C THR A 59 -4.17 -14.35 -3.84
N PHE A 60 -4.37 -13.42 -2.92
CA PHE A 60 -5.41 -13.48 -1.89
C PHE A 60 -6.61 -12.61 -2.28
N SER A 61 -7.83 -13.17 -2.23
CA SER A 61 -9.05 -12.46 -2.58
C SER A 61 -9.94 -12.26 -1.36
N LEU A 62 -10.28 -11.01 -1.07
CA LEU A 62 -11.23 -10.63 -0.03
C LEU A 62 -12.60 -10.38 -0.66
N VAL A 63 -13.56 -11.26 -0.40
CA VAL A 63 -14.88 -11.24 -1.00
C VAL A 63 -15.94 -10.85 0.04
N GLY A 64 -16.99 -10.16 -0.39
CA GLY A 64 -18.10 -9.73 0.48
C GLY A 64 -18.95 -8.66 -0.19
N GLU A 65 -20.08 -8.32 0.40
CA GLU A 65 -21.02 -7.30 -0.09
C GLU A 65 -20.43 -5.89 -0.09
N SER A 66 -21.07 -4.96 -0.79
CA SER A 66 -20.71 -3.54 -0.73
C SER A 66 -20.85 -3.03 0.72
N GLY A 67 -19.87 -2.31 1.21
CA GLY A 67 -19.84 -1.82 2.60
C GLY A 67 -19.34 -2.84 3.65
N SER A 68 -18.99 -4.07 3.27
CA SER A 68 -18.48 -5.09 4.22
C SER A 68 -17.06 -4.85 4.76
N GLY A 69 -16.46 -3.70 4.54
CA GLY A 69 -15.16 -3.34 5.10
C GLY A 69 -13.93 -3.73 4.26
N LYS A 70 -14.05 -4.34 3.08
CA LYS A 70 -12.92 -4.76 2.23
C LYS A 70 -11.92 -3.64 1.94
N THR A 71 -12.43 -2.52 1.43
CA THR A 71 -11.60 -1.33 1.13
C THR A 71 -11.03 -0.72 2.41
N THR A 72 -11.76 -0.81 3.53
CA THR A 72 -11.32 -0.33 4.83
C THR A 72 -10.11 -1.13 5.32
N ILE A 73 -10.14 -2.47 5.15
CA ILE A 73 -8.99 -3.34 5.46
C ILE A 73 -7.80 -2.99 4.56
N GLY A 74 -7.98 -2.89 3.24
CA GLY A 74 -6.89 -2.51 2.33
C GLY A 74 -6.25 -1.18 2.71
N ARG A 75 -7.06 -0.17 3.06
CA ARG A 75 -6.57 1.13 3.54
C ARG A 75 -5.86 1.04 4.90
N ALA A 76 -6.22 0.10 5.76
CA ALA A 76 -5.51 -0.13 7.02
C ALA A 76 -4.14 -0.78 6.77
N VAL A 77 -4.04 -1.70 5.81
CA VAL A 77 -2.76 -2.33 5.42
C VAL A 77 -1.75 -1.29 4.93
N ILE A 78 -2.19 -0.33 4.10
CA ILE A 78 -1.33 0.80 3.66
C ILE A 78 -1.26 1.94 4.70
N ARG A 79 -1.77 1.74 5.92
CA ARG A 79 -1.69 2.67 7.06
C ARG A 79 -2.46 3.98 6.92
N VAL A 80 -3.40 4.07 5.97
CA VAL A 80 -4.31 5.22 5.82
C VAL A 80 -5.37 5.22 6.90
N ASN A 81 -5.96 4.06 7.20
CA ASN A 81 -6.94 3.91 8.27
C ASN A 81 -6.24 3.38 9.53
N PRO A 82 -6.35 4.07 10.68
CA PRO A 82 -5.86 3.53 11.94
C PRO A 82 -6.73 2.36 12.41
N LEU A 83 -6.12 1.40 13.09
CA LEU A 83 -6.85 0.34 13.80
C LEU A 83 -7.43 0.87 15.11
N SER A 84 -8.59 0.37 15.49
CA SER A 84 -9.16 0.54 16.83
C SER A 84 -8.62 -0.53 17.79
N ASN A 85 -8.33 -1.73 17.27
CA ASN A 85 -7.73 -2.84 18.00
C ASN A 85 -6.99 -3.77 17.03
N GLY A 86 -6.18 -4.68 17.57
CA GLY A 86 -5.43 -5.66 16.80
C GLY A 86 -4.13 -5.12 16.22
N GLU A 87 -3.48 -5.92 15.40
CA GLU A 87 -2.17 -5.62 14.82
C GLU A 87 -2.05 -6.12 13.39
N ILE A 88 -1.30 -5.37 12.58
CA ILE A 88 -0.90 -5.76 11.23
C ILE A 88 0.62 -5.93 11.22
N TYR A 89 1.07 -7.06 10.68
CA TYR A 89 2.47 -7.40 10.54
C TYR A 89 2.84 -7.53 9.07
N TYR A 90 3.96 -6.96 8.68
CA TYR A 90 4.58 -7.18 7.38
C TYR A 90 5.93 -7.85 7.56
N LYS A 91 6.13 -9.01 6.98
CA LYS A 91 7.30 -9.88 7.20
C LYS A 91 7.61 -10.10 8.69
N GLY A 92 6.56 -10.30 9.50
CA GLY A 92 6.68 -10.52 10.95
C GLY A 92 6.96 -9.25 11.77
N VAL A 93 7.10 -8.09 11.15
CA VAL A 93 7.32 -6.81 11.83
C VAL A 93 5.98 -6.08 11.98
N PRO A 94 5.60 -5.62 13.19
CA PRO A 94 4.37 -4.85 13.37
C PRO A 94 4.48 -3.50 12.65
N ILE A 95 3.51 -3.24 11.79
CA ILE A 95 3.43 -2.03 10.97
C ILE A 95 2.25 -1.13 11.32
N SER A 96 1.33 -1.55 12.20
CA SER A 96 0.22 -0.74 12.71
C SER A 96 0.67 0.23 13.80
N GLY A 97 -0.12 1.29 14.02
CA GLY A 97 0.19 2.30 15.05
C GLY A 97 1.41 3.18 14.74
N LYS A 98 2.12 3.61 15.78
CA LYS A 98 3.32 4.44 15.63
C LYS A 98 4.55 3.58 15.36
N ILE A 99 5.18 3.78 14.23
CA ILE A 99 6.44 3.12 13.85
C ILE A 99 7.51 4.16 13.50
N PRO A 100 8.81 3.78 13.52
CA PRO A 100 9.90 4.66 13.11
C PRO A 100 9.73 5.13 11.66
N LYS A 101 10.10 6.38 11.37
CA LYS A 101 10.02 6.94 10.00
C LYS A 101 10.78 6.11 8.94
N SER A 102 11.90 5.50 9.31
CA SER A 102 12.66 4.62 8.42
C SER A 102 11.86 3.39 8.02
N LEU A 103 11.19 2.74 8.97
CA LEU A 103 10.32 1.59 8.73
C LEU A 103 9.08 2.00 7.93
N ASP A 104 8.48 3.15 8.26
CA ASP A 104 7.32 3.69 7.53
C ASP A 104 7.62 3.90 6.04
N ARG A 105 8.79 4.48 5.72
CA ARG A 105 9.24 4.61 4.31
C ARG A 105 9.42 3.27 3.61
N GLU A 106 9.96 2.25 4.30
CA GLU A 106 10.07 0.90 3.73
C GLU A 106 8.71 0.26 3.48
N VAL A 107 7.77 0.40 4.41
CA VAL A 107 6.40 -0.12 4.25
C VAL A 107 5.72 0.54 3.04
N ILE A 108 5.74 1.88 2.95
CA ILE A 108 5.16 2.63 1.83
C ILE A 108 5.78 2.20 0.48
N ARG A 109 7.09 1.95 0.45
CA ARG A 109 7.79 1.51 -0.76
C ARG A 109 7.39 0.10 -1.20
N ASN A 110 7.09 -0.79 -0.25
CA ASN A 110 6.87 -2.22 -0.51
C ASN A 110 5.40 -2.62 -0.61
N ILE A 111 4.48 -1.80 -0.08
CA ILE A 111 3.03 -2.06 -0.12
C ILE A 111 2.36 -0.92 -0.88
N GLN A 112 1.84 -1.24 -2.06
CA GLN A 112 1.18 -0.28 -2.94
C GLN A 112 -0.29 -0.60 -3.09
N MET A 113 -1.12 0.39 -3.35
CA MET A 113 -2.55 0.24 -3.56
C MET A 113 -2.97 0.86 -4.88
N VAL A 114 -3.62 0.09 -5.72
CA VAL A 114 -4.33 0.60 -6.90
C VAL A 114 -5.75 0.94 -6.48
N PHE A 115 -6.14 2.20 -6.64
CA PHE A 115 -7.47 2.67 -6.28
C PHE A 115 -8.51 2.32 -7.34
N GLN A 116 -9.73 2.04 -6.89
CA GLN A 116 -10.86 1.70 -7.76
C GLN A 116 -11.27 2.87 -8.67
N ASP A 117 -11.18 4.11 -8.17
CA ASP A 117 -11.47 5.33 -8.91
C ASP A 117 -10.16 6.08 -9.21
N PRO A 118 -9.64 5.96 -10.45
CA PRO A 118 -8.41 6.66 -10.84
C PRO A 118 -8.58 8.18 -10.88
N ALA A 119 -9.80 8.68 -11.15
CA ALA A 119 -10.04 10.12 -11.21
C ALA A 119 -9.88 10.77 -9.82
N ALA A 120 -10.26 10.05 -8.75
CA ALA A 120 -10.07 10.53 -7.38
C ALA A 120 -8.63 10.37 -6.86
N SER A 121 -7.78 9.60 -7.54
CA SER A 121 -6.41 9.31 -7.09
C SER A 121 -5.32 10.11 -7.80
N LEU A 122 -5.58 10.58 -9.03
CA LEU A 122 -4.60 11.32 -9.82
C LEU A 122 -4.72 12.83 -9.56
N ASN A 123 -3.59 13.52 -9.54
CA ASN A 123 -3.55 14.97 -9.48
C ASN A 123 -3.83 15.55 -10.88
N GLU A 124 -5.05 16.04 -11.12
CA GLU A 124 -5.49 16.61 -12.41
C GLU A 124 -4.69 17.84 -12.86
N ARG A 125 -3.87 18.43 -11.96
CA ARG A 125 -3.02 19.60 -12.27
C ARG A 125 -1.58 19.25 -12.56
N ALA A 126 -1.22 17.99 -12.48
CA ALA A 126 0.12 17.47 -12.76
C ALA A 126 0.15 16.73 -14.10
N THR A 127 1.26 16.80 -14.81
CA THR A 127 1.48 16.00 -16.01
C THR A 127 1.67 14.53 -15.65
N VAL A 128 1.45 13.65 -16.61
CA VAL A 128 1.67 12.21 -16.44
C VAL A 128 3.13 11.91 -16.03
N ASP A 129 4.12 12.61 -16.63
CA ASP A 129 5.53 12.49 -16.21
C ASP A 129 5.72 12.77 -14.72
N TYR A 130 5.13 13.86 -14.23
CA TYR A 130 5.22 14.22 -12.82
C TYR A 130 4.60 13.14 -11.92
N ILE A 131 3.40 12.65 -12.27
CA ILE A 131 2.66 11.64 -11.49
C ILE A 131 3.45 10.32 -11.42
N VAL A 132 3.91 9.82 -12.57
CA VAL A 132 4.64 8.55 -12.65
C VAL A 132 6.02 8.65 -12.00
N SER A 133 6.68 9.81 -12.10
CA SER A 133 7.99 10.00 -11.47
C SER A 133 7.94 10.28 -9.97
N GLU A 134 6.77 10.52 -9.37
CA GLU A 134 6.64 10.91 -7.96
C GLU A 134 7.29 9.89 -7.02
N GLY A 135 7.06 8.60 -7.25
CA GLY A 135 7.68 7.52 -6.47
C GLY A 135 9.21 7.49 -6.63
N LEU A 136 9.72 7.67 -7.85
CA LEU A 136 11.15 7.73 -8.12
C LEU A 136 11.80 8.91 -7.39
N ASN A 137 11.15 10.07 -7.41
CA ASN A 137 11.63 11.30 -6.77
C ASN A 137 11.64 11.15 -5.23
N ASN A 138 10.54 10.69 -4.65
CA ASN A 138 10.37 10.57 -3.19
C ASN A 138 11.32 9.55 -2.56
N PHE A 139 11.67 8.50 -3.29
CA PHE A 139 12.56 7.44 -2.81
C PHE A 139 13.99 7.53 -3.36
N HIS A 140 14.30 8.56 -4.18
CA HIS A 140 15.60 8.75 -4.81
C HIS A 140 16.09 7.50 -5.56
N LEU A 141 15.25 6.98 -6.47
CA LEU A 141 15.48 5.72 -7.19
C LEU A 141 16.19 5.90 -8.54
N TYR A 142 16.86 7.02 -8.74
CA TYR A 142 17.66 7.31 -9.94
C TYR A 142 18.90 8.13 -9.58
N ASN A 143 19.93 8.07 -10.42
CA ASN A 143 21.21 8.78 -10.22
C ASN A 143 21.37 9.98 -11.16
N SER A 144 20.54 10.08 -12.22
CA SER A 144 20.55 11.18 -13.17
C SER A 144 19.17 11.42 -13.78
N GLU A 145 18.93 12.63 -14.29
CA GLU A 145 17.67 12.95 -14.98
C GLU A 145 17.45 12.08 -16.23
N ALA A 146 18.51 11.68 -16.91
CA ALA A 146 18.40 10.75 -18.03
C ALA A 146 17.88 9.37 -17.59
N GLU A 147 18.41 8.83 -16.48
CA GLU A 147 17.92 7.57 -15.88
C GLU A 147 16.47 7.70 -15.39
N ARG A 148 16.10 8.84 -14.79
CA ARG A 148 14.70 9.11 -14.38
C ARG A 148 13.76 9.06 -15.59
N ALA A 149 14.13 9.80 -16.65
CA ALA A 149 13.32 9.86 -17.86
C ALA A 149 13.17 8.49 -18.53
N GLU A 150 14.23 7.70 -18.62
CA GLU A 150 14.19 6.34 -19.16
C GLU A 150 13.28 5.43 -18.33
N LYS A 151 13.37 5.46 -16.99
CA LYS A 151 12.51 4.69 -16.11
C LYS A 151 11.04 5.04 -16.29
N VAL A 152 10.71 6.33 -16.30
CA VAL A 152 9.33 6.82 -16.49
C VAL A 152 8.80 6.40 -17.86
N GLU A 153 9.58 6.53 -18.92
CA GLU A 153 9.19 6.10 -20.25
C GLU A 153 8.93 4.59 -20.32
N ASN A 154 9.77 3.78 -19.67
CA ASN A 154 9.58 2.34 -19.59
C ASN A 154 8.31 1.97 -18.83
N MET A 155 8.05 2.59 -17.67
CA MET A 155 6.82 2.36 -16.88
C MET A 155 5.56 2.67 -17.69
N ILE A 156 5.55 3.78 -18.43
CA ILE A 156 4.41 4.16 -19.30
C ILE A 156 4.20 3.13 -20.42
N LYS A 157 5.27 2.64 -21.04
CA LYS A 157 5.18 1.59 -22.07
C LYS A 157 4.67 0.25 -21.50
N GLU A 158 5.09 -0.14 -20.30
CA GLU A 158 4.65 -1.37 -19.64
C GLU A 158 3.13 -1.39 -19.41
N VAL A 159 2.52 -0.25 -19.12
CA VAL A 159 1.07 -0.13 -18.99
C VAL A 159 0.34 0.12 -20.32
N GLY A 160 1.04 0.01 -21.46
CA GLY A 160 0.46 0.16 -22.81
C GLY A 160 0.05 1.59 -23.14
N LEU A 161 0.77 2.57 -22.62
CA LEU A 161 0.66 3.99 -23.01
C LEU A 161 1.89 4.40 -23.84
N LEU A 162 1.81 5.55 -24.49
CA LEU A 162 2.87 6.06 -25.36
C LEU A 162 3.72 7.12 -24.64
N PRO A 163 5.03 7.24 -24.94
CA PRO A 163 5.90 8.26 -24.35
C PRO A 163 5.39 9.70 -24.54
N GLU A 164 4.74 9.99 -25.68
CA GLU A 164 4.12 11.30 -25.95
C GLU A 164 2.99 11.66 -24.97
N HIS A 165 2.45 10.69 -24.24
CA HIS A 165 1.46 10.92 -23.21
C HIS A 165 2.03 11.55 -21.92
N LEU A 166 3.34 11.53 -21.74
CA LEU A 166 4.01 12.03 -20.53
C LEU A 166 3.80 13.54 -20.31
N THR A 167 3.63 14.30 -21.39
CA THR A 167 3.42 15.76 -21.32
C THR A 167 1.97 16.17 -21.09
N ARG A 168 1.03 15.22 -21.17
CA ARG A 168 -0.40 15.46 -21.03
C ARG A 168 -0.86 15.41 -19.58
N TYR A 169 -2.08 15.89 -19.35
CA TYR A 169 -2.75 15.90 -18.04
C TYR A 169 -3.80 14.79 -17.93
N PRO A 170 -4.11 14.28 -16.74
CA PRO A 170 -5.06 13.18 -16.54
C PRO A 170 -6.44 13.40 -17.19
N HIS A 171 -6.96 14.62 -17.19
CA HIS A 171 -8.26 14.94 -17.79
C HIS A 171 -8.32 14.74 -19.32
N GLU A 172 -7.17 14.62 -19.99
CA GLU A 172 -7.08 14.37 -21.45
C GLU A 172 -7.19 12.86 -21.78
N PHE A 173 -7.35 12.00 -20.79
CA PHE A 173 -7.37 10.55 -20.94
C PHE A 173 -8.73 9.93 -20.61
N SER A 174 -9.03 8.79 -21.25
CA SER A 174 -10.17 7.97 -20.87
C SER A 174 -10.01 7.39 -19.47
N GLY A 175 -11.10 6.93 -18.83
CA GLY A 175 -11.06 6.31 -17.52
C GLY A 175 -10.08 5.13 -17.43
N GLY A 176 -10.08 4.25 -18.44
CA GLY A 176 -9.16 3.12 -18.51
C GLY A 176 -7.69 3.52 -18.69
N GLN A 177 -7.42 4.61 -19.43
CA GLN A 177 -6.06 5.16 -19.53
C GLN A 177 -5.61 5.79 -18.22
N ARG A 178 -6.48 6.53 -17.52
CA ARG A 178 -6.19 7.08 -16.18
C ARG A 178 -5.89 5.98 -15.17
N GLN A 179 -6.61 4.85 -15.24
CA GLN A 179 -6.30 3.71 -14.38
C GLN A 179 -4.91 3.15 -14.66
N ARG A 180 -4.51 3.06 -15.93
CA ARG A 180 -3.16 2.62 -16.32
C ARG A 180 -2.07 3.59 -15.86
N ILE A 181 -2.32 4.90 -15.91
CA ILE A 181 -1.40 5.91 -15.34
C ILE A 181 -1.25 5.70 -13.81
N GLY A 182 -2.35 5.38 -13.10
CA GLY A 182 -2.29 5.11 -11.67
C GLY A 182 -1.63 3.78 -11.29
N ILE A 183 -1.36 2.90 -12.25
CA ILE A 183 -0.62 1.64 -12.08
C ILE A 183 0.88 1.84 -12.38
N ALA A 184 1.21 2.72 -13.32
CA ALA A 184 2.59 3.06 -13.68
C ALA A 184 3.33 3.76 -12.55
#